data_1310bae8abf717c86c60ff4fc4922f25
#
_entry.id   1310bae8abf717c86c60ff4fc4922f25
#
_cell.length_a   1.000
_cell.length_b   1.000
_cell.length_c   1.000
_cell.angle_alpha   90.00
_cell.angle_beta   90.00
_cell.angle_gamma   90.00
#
_symmetry.space_group_name_H-M   'P 1'
#
loop_
_entity.id
_entity.type
_entity.pdbx_description
1 polymer ?
#
loop_
_entity_poly.entity_id
_entity_poly.type
_entity_poly.pdbx_seq_one_letter_code
_entity_poly.pdbx_strand_id
1 'polypeptide(L)'
;RQLELHRGLNNYTQNSVRDAVKDIVGIQFRNLATVGGSIWGRFGFSDVLTVFLAMDTYVELYQGGRIPLREFVGQKPDQDILVRLVIKKTSGCFSYASVRNQSTDFPVIACAASVVGGEYRLSVGARPGRAMLLLDEEGLLSEGLTEDSIENFAMWAEKHIPTGSNHRAGAKYRSRLVRVLSQRLLNKLREEQKWR
;
A
#
# COMPACT_ATOMS: atom_id res chain seq x y z
N ARG A 1 9.19 -3.89 -14.22
CA ARG A 1 10.40 -3.05 -14.36
C ARG A 1 10.06 -1.60 -14.71
N GLN A 2 9.11 -1.35 -15.60
CA GLN A 2 8.73 0.02 -16.01
C GLN A 2 8.33 0.90 -14.82
N LEU A 3 7.51 0.41 -13.86
CA LEU A 3 7.16 1.16 -12.65
C LEU A 3 8.39 1.57 -11.83
N GLU A 4 9.36 0.68 -11.69
CA GLU A 4 10.60 0.94 -10.95
C GLU A 4 11.42 2.09 -11.55
N LEU A 5 11.37 2.23 -12.88
CA LEU A 5 12.13 3.24 -13.64
C LEU A 5 11.32 4.48 -14.02
N HIS A 6 10.02 4.53 -13.75
CA HIS A 6 9.13 5.60 -14.18
C HIS A 6 9.36 6.89 -13.39
N ARG A 7 10.21 7.79 -13.91
CA ARG A 7 10.63 9.02 -13.23
C ARG A 7 9.46 9.87 -12.72
N GLY A 8 8.46 10.16 -13.56
CA GLY A 8 7.33 11.01 -13.19
C GLY A 8 6.48 10.45 -12.05
N LEU A 9 6.24 9.12 -12.03
CA LEU A 9 5.50 8.47 -10.96
C LEU A 9 6.33 8.41 -9.67
N ASN A 10 7.60 8.08 -9.77
CA ASN A 10 8.49 7.99 -8.61
C ASN A 10 8.74 9.36 -7.97
N ASN A 11 8.87 10.44 -8.77
CA ASN A 11 8.93 11.80 -8.24
C ASN A 11 7.63 12.18 -7.53
N TYR A 12 6.46 11.88 -8.13
CA TYR A 12 5.15 12.15 -7.53
C TYR A 12 4.97 11.41 -6.19
N THR A 13 5.45 10.18 -6.08
CA THR A 13 5.24 9.31 -4.92
C THR A 13 6.44 9.23 -3.98
N GLN A 14 7.39 10.16 -4.04
CA GLN A 14 8.63 10.17 -3.24
C GLN A 14 9.32 8.79 -3.22
N ASN A 15 9.41 8.17 -4.40
CA ASN A 15 9.93 6.82 -4.64
C ASN A 15 9.14 5.66 -4.00
N SER A 16 7.99 5.88 -3.38
CA SER A 16 7.22 4.81 -2.72
C SER A 16 6.82 3.69 -3.68
N VAL A 17 6.49 4.02 -4.94
CA VAL A 17 6.21 2.99 -5.96
C VAL A 17 7.47 2.21 -6.32
N ARG A 18 8.61 2.87 -6.49
CA ARG A 18 9.89 2.21 -6.71
C ARG A 18 10.25 1.27 -5.55
N ASP A 19 10.11 1.76 -4.32
CA ASP A 19 10.40 0.97 -3.12
C ASP A 19 9.48 -0.25 -2.98
N ALA A 20 8.23 -0.14 -3.40
CA ALA A 20 7.31 -1.27 -3.40
C ALA A 20 7.69 -2.35 -4.41
N VAL A 21 8.25 -1.98 -5.57
CA VAL A 21 8.46 -2.96 -6.66
C VAL A 21 9.90 -3.44 -6.80
N LYS A 22 10.91 -2.74 -6.26
CA LYS A 22 12.32 -3.06 -6.47
C LYS A 22 12.74 -4.45 -5.99
N ASP A 23 12.09 -4.95 -4.92
CA ASP A 23 12.40 -6.23 -4.27
C ASP A 23 11.46 -7.37 -4.69
N ILE A 24 10.57 -7.14 -5.67
CA ILE A 24 9.72 -8.20 -6.22
C ILE A 24 10.58 -9.15 -7.06
N VAL A 25 10.94 -10.29 -6.50
CA VAL A 25 11.75 -11.33 -7.15
C VAL A 25 13.00 -10.73 -7.84
N GLY A 26 13.42 -11.26 -8.99
CA GLY A 26 14.53 -10.75 -9.80
C GLY A 26 14.08 -9.80 -10.93
N ILE A 27 15.05 -9.14 -11.58
CA ILE A 27 14.81 -8.24 -12.72
C ILE A 27 14.10 -8.99 -13.87
N GLN A 28 14.47 -10.24 -14.12
CA GLN A 28 13.86 -11.07 -15.17
C GLN A 28 12.36 -11.21 -14.96
N PHE A 29 11.95 -11.52 -13.74
CA PHE A 29 10.53 -11.60 -13.39
C PHE A 29 9.83 -10.25 -13.57
N ARG A 30 10.42 -9.14 -13.08
CA ARG A 30 9.84 -7.81 -13.19
C ARG A 30 9.75 -7.27 -14.63
N ASN A 31 10.53 -7.82 -15.56
CA ASN A 31 10.42 -7.50 -16.97
C ASN A 31 9.19 -8.16 -17.63
N LEU A 32 8.73 -9.30 -17.10
CA LEU A 32 7.60 -10.07 -17.64
C LEU A 32 6.30 -9.81 -16.88
N ALA A 33 6.38 -9.58 -15.56
CA ALA A 33 5.20 -9.33 -14.72
C ALA A 33 4.49 -8.03 -15.11
N THR A 34 3.17 -8.08 -15.16
CA THR A 34 2.34 -6.93 -15.50
C THR A 34 1.71 -6.28 -14.27
N VAL A 35 1.52 -4.97 -14.32
CA VAL A 35 0.78 -4.22 -13.29
C VAL A 35 -0.67 -4.70 -13.24
N GLY A 36 -1.29 -4.88 -14.40
CA GLY A 36 -2.65 -5.38 -14.50
C GLY A 36 -2.84 -6.73 -13.79
N GLY A 37 -1.95 -7.70 -14.03
CA GLY A 37 -2.00 -9.00 -13.36
C GLY A 37 -1.84 -8.90 -11.84
N SER A 38 -0.96 -8.02 -11.35
CA SER A 38 -0.75 -7.78 -9.92
C SER A 38 -1.99 -7.18 -9.23
N ILE A 39 -2.76 -6.36 -9.94
CA ILE A 39 -3.98 -5.73 -9.42
C ILE A 39 -5.18 -6.67 -9.59
N TRP A 40 -5.37 -7.24 -10.79
CA TRP A 40 -6.48 -8.13 -11.09
C TRP A 40 -6.52 -9.35 -10.17
N GLY A 41 -5.36 -9.97 -9.92
CA GLY A 41 -5.25 -11.15 -9.08
C GLY A 41 -5.61 -10.91 -7.61
N ARG A 42 -5.59 -9.66 -7.14
CA ARG A 42 -5.88 -9.27 -5.74
C ARG A 42 -5.15 -10.14 -4.72
N PHE A 43 -3.95 -10.62 -5.09
CA PHE A 43 -3.15 -11.48 -4.23
C PHE A 43 -2.72 -10.73 -2.96
N GLY A 44 -2.86 -11.39 -1.81
CA GLY A 44 -2.54 -10.79 -0.51
C GLY A 44 -1.09 -10.32 -0.38
N PHE A 45 -0.17 -10.94 -1.10
CA PHE A 45 1.26 -10.59 -1.11
C PHE A 45 1.64 -9.51 -2.13
N SER A 46 0.68 -8.91 -2.84
CA SER A 46 0.98 -7.94 -3.91
C SER A 46 1.43 -6.59 -3.34
N ASP A 47 2.73 -6.32 -3.42
CA ASP A 47 3.31 -5.01 -3.09
C ASP A 47 2.73 -3.90 -3.97
N VAL A 48 2.50 -4.21 -5.26
CA VAL A 48 1.88 -3.29 -6.23
C VAL A 48 0.48 -2.89 -5.79
N LEU A 49 -0.36 -3.86 -5.41
CA LEU A 49 -1.70 -3.58 -4.92
C LEU A 49 -1.66 -2.73 -3.64
N THR A 50 -0.76 -3.08 -2.71
CA THR A 50 -0.62 -2.38 -1.42
C THR A 50 -0.25 -0.91 -1.61
N VAL A 51 0.74 -0.59 -2.46
CA VAL A 51 1.15 0.79 -2.66
C VAL A 51 0.10 1.61 -3.41
N PHE A 52 -0.56 1.05 -4.43
CA PHE A 52 -1.61 1.78 -5.16
C PHE A 52 -2.89 1.97 -4.36
N LEU A 53 -3.18 1.06 -3.42
CA LEU A 53 -4.36 1.18 -2.54
C LEU A 53 -4.26 2.36 -1.57
N ALA A 54 -3.04 2.77 -1.21
CA ALA A 54 -2.82 3.99 -0.42
C ALA A 54 -2.95 5.28 -1.25
N MET A 55 -3.07 5.20 -2.58
CA MET A 55 -3.21 6.35 -3.48
C MET A 55 -4.67 6.56 -3.87
N ASP A 56 -4.97 7.72 -4.47
CA ASP A 56 -6.25 7.96 -5.13
C ASP A 56 -6.26 7.26 -6.50
N THR A 57 -6.47 5.95 -6.47
CA THR A 57 -6.35 5.06 -7.63
C THR A 57 -7.69 4.45 -7.99
N TYR A 58 -7.93 4.36 -9.29
CA TYR A 58 -9.09 3.74 -9.90
C TYR A 58 -8.65 2.63 -10.85
N VAL A 59 -9.46 1.59 -10.95
CA VAL A 59 -9.41 0.63 -12.05
C VAL A 59 -10.44 1.02 -13.10
N GLU A 60 -10.08 0.91 -14.36
CA GLU A 60 -11.00 1.04 -15.50
C GLU A 60 -11.19 -0.34 -16.09
N LEU A 61 -12.41 -0.84 -15.98
CA LEU A 61 -12.84 -2.13 -16.49
C LEU A 61 -13.53 -1.95 -17.84
N TYR A 62 -13.44 -2.96 -18.69
CA TYR A 62 -14.03 -2.90 -20.05
C TYR A 62 -15.55 -2.76 -20.01
N GLN A 63 -16.23 -3.57 -19.20
CA GLN A 63 -17.68 -3.54 -19.03
C GLN A 63 -18.09 -2.73 -17.79
N GLY A 64 -17.38 -2.92 -16.67
CA GLY A 64 -17.72 -2.31 -15.37
C GLY A 64 -17.35 -0.83 -15.24
N GLY A 65 -16.66 -0.24 -16.25
CA GLY A 65 -16.27 1.16 -16.22
C GLY A 65 -15.21 1.48 -15.16
N ARG A 66 -15.21 2.71 -14.67
CA ARG A 66 -14.22 3.18 -13.71
C ARG A 66 -14.75 3.10 -12.30
N ILE A 67 -14.04 2.35 -11.45
CA ILE A 67 -14.36 2.18 -10.02
C ILE A 67 -13.12 2.44 -9.16
N PRO A 68 -13.27 2.95 -7.91
CA PRO A 68 -12.16 3.10 -6.98
C PRO A 68 -11.46 1.77 -6.70
N LEU A 69 -10.13 1.79 -6.62
CA LEU A 69 -9.35 0.57 -6.34
C LEU A 69 -9.77 -0.07 -5.00
N ARG A 70 -10.09 0.76 -4.00
CA ARG A 70 -10.54 0.29 -2.68
C ARG A 70 -11.83 -0.56 -2.76
N GLU A 71 -12.74 -0.23 -3.67
CA GLU A 71 -13.97 -0.98 -3.91
C GLU A 71 -13.67 -2.26 -4.72
N PHE A 72 -12.84 -2.12 -5.76
CA PHE A 72 -12.43 -3.25 -6.59
C PHE A 72 -11.79 -4.39 -5.79
N VAL A 73 -10.97 -4.07 -4.79
CA VAL A 73 -10.30 -5.09 -3.95
C VAL A 73 -11.31 -5.94 -3.20
N GLY A 74 -12.42 -5.38 -2.77
CA GLY A 74 -13.50 -6.09 -2.07
C GLY A 74 -14.37 -6.98 -2.96
N GLN A 75 -14.42 -6.70 -4.26
CA GLN A 75 -15.30 -7.42 -5.19
C GLN A 75 -14.86 -8.88 -5.43
N LYS A 76 -15.81 -9.72 -5.79
CA LYS A 76 -15.51 -11.06 -6.28
C LYS A 76 -14.87 -10.97 -7.67
N PRO A 77 -13.94 -11.89 -8.02
CA PRO A 77 -13.47 -12.02 -9.38
C PRO A 77 -14.63 -12.26 -10.34
N ASP A 78 -14.58 -11.60 -11.49
CA ASP A 78 -15.54 -11.74 -12.60
C ASP A 78 -14.80 -12.03 -13.91
N GLN A 79 -15.50 -11.95 -15.03
CA GLN A 79 -14.94 -12.18 -16.37
C GLN A 79 -14.66 -10.87 -17.14
N ASP A 80 -14.63 -9.73 -16.44
CA ASP A 80 -14.31 -8.45 -17.05
C ASP A 80 -12.80 -8.31 -17.36
N ILE A 81 -12.43 -7.28 -18.08
CA ILE A 81 -11.05 -7.00 -18.44
C ILE A 81 -10.60 -5.70 -17.77
N LEU A 82 -9.49 -5.76 -17.01
CA LEU A 82 -8.82 -4.57 -16.51
C LEU A 82 -8.09 -3.86 -17.65
N VAL A 83 -8.63 -2.74 -18.09
CA VAL A 83 -8.07 -1.96 -19.21
C VAL A 83 -6.88 -1.12 -18.74
N ARG A 84 -7.03 -0.38 -17.64
CA ARG A 84 -5.97 0.49 -17.08
C ARG A 84 -6.18 0.81 -15.61
N LEU A 85 -5.09 1.27 -14.99
CA LEU A 85 -5.13 1.99 -13.71
C LEU A 85 -5.08 3.49 -13.96
N VAL A 86 -5.90 4.23 -13.24
CA VAL A 86 -5.93 5.68 -13.27
C VAL A 86 -5.56 6.20 -11.88
N ILE A 87 -4.46 6.94 -11.78
CA ILE A 87 -4.04 7.59 -10.54
C ILE A 87 -4.41 9.07 -10.66
N LYS A 88 -5.30 9.53 -9.80
CA LYS A 88 -5.62 10.93 -9.69
C LYS A 88 -4.49 11.64 -8.96
N LYS A 89 -3.80 12.54 -9.66
CA LYS A 89 -2.72 13.33 -9.07
C LYS A 89 -3.30 14.46 -8.23
N THR A 90 -3.35 14.23 -6.96
CA THR A 90 -3.69 15.23 -5.94
C THR A 90 -2.44 15.54 -5.14
N SER A 91 -2.31 16.73 -4.59
CA SER A 91 -1.22 17.04 -3.65
C SER A 91 -1.18 15.99 -2.54
N GLY A 92 -0.02 15.43 -2.27
CA GLY A 92 0.09 14.38 -1.27
C GLY A 92 1.52 13.90 -1.05
N CYS A 93 1.73 13.25 0.09
CA CYS A 93 2.96 12.56 0.45
C CYS A 93 2.70 11.06 0.54
N PHE A 94 3.71 10.27 0.20
CA PHE A 94 3.59 8.81 0.13
C PHE A 94 4.82 8.16 0.76
N SER A 95 4.60 7.03 1.42
CA SER A 95 5.65 6.20 1.96
C SER A 95 5.30 4.72 1.84
N TYR A 96 6.31 3.88 1.69
CA TYR A 96 6.16 2.43 1.60
C TYR A 96 7.27 1.73 2.37
N ALA A 97 6.93 0.64 3.05
CA ALA A 97 7.89 -0.28 3.65
C ALA A 97 7.33 -1.70 3.70
N SER A 98 8.22 -2.67 3.65
CA SER A 98 7.88 -4.09 3.84
C SER A 98 8.93 -4.80 4.68
N VAL A 99 8.51 -5.85 5.35
CA VAL A 99 9.40 -6.80 6.03
C VAL A 99 9.39 -8.11 5.26
N ARG A 100 10.57 -8.63 4.93
CA ARG A 100 10.79 -9.87 4.19
C ARG A 100 11.80 -10.74 4.94
N ASN A 101 11.68 -12.05 4.81
CA ASN A 101 12.68 -12.99 5.34
C ASN A 101 13.98 -12.95 4.54
N GLN A 102 13.86 -12.73 3.22
CA GLN A 102 14.97 -12.50 2.28
C GLN A 102 14.57 -11.35 1.34
N SER A 103 15.55 -10.64 0.78
CA SER A 103 15.33 -9.41 -0.01
C SER A 103 14.36 -9.58 -1.17
N THR A 104 14.36 -10.73 -1.83
CA THR A 104 13.53 -11.01 -3.02
C THR A 104 12.36 -11.96 -2.76
N ASP A 105 12.13 -12.37 -1.50
CA ASP A 105 10.98 -13.21 -1.12
C ASP A 105 9.68 -12.38 -1.09
N PHE A 106 8.55 -13.07 -1.00
CA PHE A 106 7.27 -12.40 -0.69
C PHE A 106 7.33 -11.72 0.68
N PRO A 107 6.66 -10.58 0.84
CA PRO A 107 6.67 -9.90 2.12
C PRO A 107 6.02 -10.72 3.24
N VAL A 108 6.57 -10.63 4.43
CA VAL A 108 5.92 -11.04 5.68
C VAL A 108 4.75 -10.13 5.96
N ILE A 109 4.98 -8.81 5.80
CA ILE A 109 3.98 -7.75 5.83
C ILE A 109 4.46 -6.61 4.91
N ALA A 110 3.53 -5.93 4.26
CA ALA A 110 3.80 -4.76 3.45
C ALA A 110 2.83 -3.64 3.87
N CYS A 111 3.34 -2.42 4.04
CA CYS A 111 2.54 -1.26 4.39
C CYS A 111 2.86 -0.09 3.47
N ALA A 112 1.82 0.67 3.12
CA ALA A 112 1.95 1.96 2.46
C ALA A 112 1.12 2.99 3.22
N ALA A 113 1.69 4.16 3.49
CA ALA A 113 0.98 5.27 4.09
C ALA A 113 1.00 6.47 3.14
N SER A 114 -0.06 7.25 3.18
CA SER A 114 -0.14 8.49 2.41
C SER A 114 -0.99 9.54 3.09
N VAL A 115 -0.75 10.80 2.69
CA VAL A 115 -1.68 11.92 2.89
C VAL A 115 -2.04 12.40 1.50
N VAL A 116 -3.30 12.31 1.14
CA VAL A 116 -3.80 12.71 -0.19
C VAL A 116 -5.01 13.61 -0.02
N GLY A 117 -4.88 14.87 -0.46
CA GLY A 117 -5.96 15.83 -0.28
C GLY A 117 -6.36 16.06 1.19
N GLY A 118 -5.44 15.91 2.13
CA GLY A 118 -5.69 16.02 3.57
C GLY A 118 -6.17 14.73 4.25
N GLU A 119 -6.46 13.67 3.50
CA GLU A 119 -6.90 12.38 4.04
C GLU A 119 -5.70 11.46 4.32
N TYR A 120 -5.58 10.98 5.55
CA TYR A 120 -4.57 9.99 5.95
C TYR A 120 -5.04 8.59 5.59
N ARG A 121 -4.16 7.86 4.94
CA ARG A 121 -4.44 6.49 4.45
C ARG A 121 -3.32 5.54 4.85
N LEU A 122 -3.68 4.36 5.34
CA LEU A 122 -2.77 3.26 5.60
C LEU A 122 -3.26 2.01 4.87
N SER A 123 -2.47 1.50 3.95
CA SER A 123 -2.74 0.23 3.28
C SER A 123 -1.81 -0.85 3.83
N VAL A 124 -2.36 -2.03 4.14
CA VAL A 124 -1.61 -3.17 4.66
C VAL A 124 -1.87 -4.41 3.81
N GLY A 125 -0.81 -4.95 3.22
CA GLY A 125 -0.78 -6.20 2.46
C GLY A 125 0.04 -7.30 3.14
N ALA A 126 0.07 -8.48 2.55
CA ALA A 126 0.76 -9.67 3.05
C ALA A 126 0.33 -10.13 4.46
N ARG A 127 -0.88 -9.81 4.86
CA ARG A 127 -1.46 -10.11 6.18
C ARG A 127 -2.13 -11.48 6.33
N PRO A 128 -1.79 -12.53 5.65
CA PRO A 128 -2.52 -13.57 4.89
C PRO A 128 -3.99 -13.24 4.65
N GLY A 129 -4.22 -12.46 3.60
CA GLY A 129 -5.51 -11.97 3.14
C GLY A 129 -5.28 -10.85 2.13
N ARG A 130 -6.33 -10.38 1.49
CA ARG A 130 -6.23 -9.25 0.55
C ARG A 130 -5.69 -8.01 1.26
N ALA A 131 -5.00 -7.15 0.52
CA ALA A 131 -4.60 -5.84 1.05
C ALA A 131 -5.84 -5.09 1.56
N MET A 132 -5.66 -4.39 2.67
CA MET A 132 -6.72 -3.63 3.32
C MET A 132 -6.29 -2.16 3.46
N LEU A 133 -7.22 -1.26 3.20
CA LEU A 133 -7.05 0.17 3.43
C LEU A 133 -7.74 0.56 4.73
N LEU A 134 -7.02 1.27 5.58
CA LEU A 134 -7.56 2.03 6.70
C LEU A 134 -7.53 3.52 6.36
N LEU A 135 -8.61 4.20 6.64
CA LEU A 135 -8.72 5.65 6.68
C LEU A 135 -8.77 6.07 8.14
N ASP A 136 -8.36 7.29 8.43
CA ASP A 136 -8.45 7.85 9.80
C ASP A 136 -9.88 8.30 10.10
N GLU A 137 -10.80 7.34 10.24
CA GLU A 137 -12.23 7.61 10.49
C GLU A 137 -12.48 8.14 11.91
N GLU A 138 -11.58 7.87 12.86
CA GLU A 138 -11.66 8.35 14.24
C GLU A 138 -11.00 9.72 14.45
N GLY A 139 -10.35 10.26 13.41
CA GLY A 139 -9.70 11.57 13.47
C GLY A 139 -8.46 11.61 14.38
N LEU A 140 -7.81 10.46 14.59
CA LEU A 140 -6.61 10.36 15.44
C LEU A 140 -5.43 11.20 14.93
N LEU A 141 -5.42 11.50 13.63
CA LEU A 141 -4.41 12.31 12.95
C LEU A 141 -4.92 13.70 12.55
N SER A 142 -6.12 14.10 12.99
CA SER A 142 -6.77 15.36 12.60
C SER A 142 -5.97 16.61 12.96
N GLU A 143 -5.24 16.56 14.09
CA GLU A 143 -4.36 17.65 14.54
C GLU A 143 -2.94 17.57 13.94
N GLY A 144 -2.73 16.68 12.98
CA GLY A 144 -1.45 16.46 12.30
C GLY A 144 -0.65 15.29 12.87
N LEU A 145 0.55 15.12 12.30
CA LEU A 145 1.45 14.01 12.62
C LEU A 145 2.36 14.38 13.81
N THR A 146 1.83 14.33 15.03
CA THR A 146 2.62 14.42 16.29
C THR A 146 3.13 13.03 16.68
N GLU A 147 4.00 12.94 17.70
CA GLU A 147 4.45 11.64 18.21
C GLU A 147 3.29 10.85 18.81
N ASP A 148 2.45 11.53 19.60
CA ASP A 148 1.30 10.92 20.25
C ASP A 148 0.22 10.49 19.25
N SER A 149 -0.12 11.33 18.26
CA SER A 149 -1.12 10.99 17.25
C SER A 149 -0.67 9.80 16.40
N ILE A 150 0.61 9.74 16.01
CA ILE A 150 1.21 8.63 15.28
C ILE A 150 1.16 7.34 16.11
N GLU A 151 1.52 7.40 17.38
CA GLU A 151 1.48 6.23 18.26
C GLU A 151 0.04 5.72 18.44
N ASN A 152 -0.91 6.62 18.70
CA ASN A 152 -2.32 6.28 18.89
C ASN A 152 -2.91 5.65 17.61
N PHE A 153 -2.66 6.24 16.44
CA PHE A 153 -3.09 5.68 15.16
C PHE A 153 -2.45 4.31 14.88
N ALA A 154 -1.16 4.15 15.18
CA ALA A 154 -0.48 2.87 14.96
C ALA A 154 -0.99 1.76 15.89
N MET A 155 -1.32 2.08 17.15
CA MET A 155 -1.98 1.15 18.07
C MET A 155 -3.39 0.79 17.61
N TRP A 156 -4.12 1.77 17.09
CA TRP A 156 -5.44 1.55 16.51
C TRP A 156 -5.36 0.66 15.27
N ALA A 157 -4.42 0.92 14.36
CA ALA A 157 -4.20 0.10 13.17
C ALA A 157 -3.83 -1.36 13.52
N GLU A 158 -3.00 -1.58 14.55
CA GLU A 158 -2.66 -2.93 15.04
C GLU A 158 -3.89 -3.72 15.45
N LYS A 159 -4.89 -3.07 16.04
CA LYS A 159 -6.15 -3.70 16.48
C LYS A 159 -7.14 -3.94 15.33
N HIS A 160 -7.18 -3.03 14.34
CA HIS A 160 -8.18 -3.04 13.28
C HIS A 160 -7.74 -3.76 12.00
N ILE A 161 -6.44 -4.07 11.84
CA ILE A 161 -5.94 -4.90 10.75
C ILE A 161 -5.89 -6.37 11.18
N PRO A 162 -6.82 -7.22 10.72
CA PRO A 162 -6.76 -8.64 11.01
C PRO A 162 -5.57 -9.27 10.27
N THR A 163 -4.72 -9.95 11.02
CA THR A 163 -3.55 -10.67 10.50
C THR A 163 -3.70 -12.17 10.69
N GLY A 164 -3.11 -12.95 9.78
CA GLY A 164 -3.11 -14.41 9.82
C GLY A 164 -1.70 -15.00 9.97
N SER A 165 -1.64 -16.31 10.21
CA SER A 165 -0.41 -17.07 10.24
C SER A 165 -0.22 -17.87 8.96
N ASN A 166 1.03 -18.03 8.54
CA ASN A 166 1.46 -18.99 7.52
C ASN A 166 2.94 -19.37 7.77
N HIS A 167 3.54 -20.16 6.86
CA HIS A 167 4.93 -20.62 6.99
C HIS A 167 5.97 -19.48 7.08
N ARG A 168 5.64 -18.23 6.70
CA ARG A 168 6.56 -17.07 6.77
C ARG A 168 6.56 -16.39 8.11
N ALA A 169 5.40 -16.30 8.78
CA ALA A 169 5.29 -15.66 10.08
C ALA A 169 3.94 -15.94 10.76
N GLY A 170 3.91 -15.80 12.08
CA GLY A 170 2.70 -15.87 12.88
C GLY A 170 1.88 -14.57 12.87
N ALA A 171 0.59 -14.68 13.15
CA ALA A 171 -0.36 -13.53 13.20
C ALA A 171 0.09 -12.45 14.19
N LYS A 172 0.47 -12.85 15.41
CA LYS A 172 0.91 -11.91 16.47
C LYS A 172 2.13 -11.08 16.04
N TYR A 173 3.08 -11.69 15.35
CA TYR A 173 4.26 -10.98 14.82
C TYR A 173 3.86 -9.98 13.74
N ARG A 174 2.99 -10.37 12.80
CA ARG A 174 2.47 -9.46 11.78
C ARG A 174 1.68 -8.30 12.35
N SER A 175 0.83 -8.55 13.35
CA SER A 175 0.09 -7.49 14.05
C SER A 175 1.06 -6.46 14.66
N ARG A 176 2.09 -6.92 15.34
CA ARG A 176 3.14 -6.02 15.86
C ARG A 176 3.87 -5.26 14.77
N LEU A 177 4.14 -5.91 13.62
CA LEU A 177 4.76 -5.24 12.47
C LEU A 177 3.85 -4.18 11.85
N VAL A 178 2.53 -4.37 11.83
CA VAL A 178 1.58 -3.33 11.40
C VAL A 178 1.81 -2.05 12.22
N ARG A 179 1.83 -2.14 13.55
CA ARG A 179 2.10 -0.98 14.42
C ARG A 179 3.45 -0.34 14.11
N VAL A 180 4.53 -1.12 14.10
CA VAL A 180 5.89 -0.60 13.90
C VAL A 180 6.05 0.06 12.53
N LEU A 181 5.52 -0.57 11.46
CA LEU A 181 5.62 0.01 10.12
C LEU A 181 4.73 1.25 9.98
N SER A 182 3.53 1.26 10.56
CA SER A 182 2.67 2.45 10.57
C SER A 182 3.38 3.65 11.20
N GLN A 183 4.00 3.48 12.37
CA GLN A 183 4.79 4.52 13.02
C GLN A 183 5.92 5.03 12.13
N ARG A 184 6.71 4.12 11.53
CA ARG A 184 7.84 4.48 10.65
C ARG A 184 7.38 5.25 9.42
N LEU A 185 6.30 4.80 8.79
CA LEU A 185 5.77 5.41 7.58
C LEU A 185 5.17 6.78 7.86
N LEU A 186 4.39 6.95 8.95
CA LEU A 186 3.81 8.23 9.34
C LEU A 186 4.90 9.23 9.77
N ASN A 187 5.94 8.79 10.47
CA ASN A 187 7.10 9.64 10.78
C ASN A 187 7.80 10.11 9.50
N LYS A 188 7.98 9.23 8.51
CA LYS A 188 8.53 9.62 7.20
C LYS A 188 7.65 10.65 6.50
N LEU A 189 6.32 10.48 6.51
CA LEU A 189 5.39 11.47 5.97
C LEU A 189 5.50 12.82 6.70
N ARG A 190 5.66 12.82 8.02
CA ARG A 190 5.87 14.02 8.83
C ARG A 190 7.13 14.78 8.38
N GLU A 191 8.21 14.08 8.14
CA GLU A 191 9.45 14.68 7.63
C GLU A 191 9.26 15.30 6.25
N GLU A 192 8.65 14.56 5.32
CA GLU A 192 8.38 15.04 3.95
C GLU A 192 7.45 16.25 3.90
N GLN A 193 6.50 16.38 4.85
CA GLN A 193 5.62 17.55 4.95
C GLN A 193 6.36 18.81 5.42
N LYS A 194 7.39 18.71 6.24
CA LYS A 194 8.18 19.85 6.71
C LYS A 194 8.98 20.55 5.61
N TRP A 195 9.23 19.88 4.50
CA TRP A 195 10.05 20.37 3.39
C TRP A 195 9.21 20.89 2.21
N ARG A 196 7.89 20.97 2.34
CA ARG A 196 6.95 21.52 1.36
C ARG A 196 6.31 22.81 1.82
#